data_f272c1856ce83b1a719647bfa52276e2
#
_entry.id   f272c1856ce83b1a719647bfa52276e2
#
_cell.length_a   1.000
_cell.length_b   1.000
_cell.length_c   1.000
_cell.angle_alpha   90.00
_cell.angle_beta   90.00
_cell.angle_gamma   90.00
#
_symmetry.space_group_name_H-M   'P 1'
#
loop_
_entity.id
_entity.type
_entity.pdbx_description
1 polymer ?
#
loop_
_entity_poly.entity_id
_entity_poly.type
_entity_poly.pdbx_seq_one_letter_code
_entity_poly.pdbx_strand_id
1 'polypeptide(L)' 'MKKGDKFIHTDIIGRKYEVTYTGTRRIVKDCEFEFFVDDKGDSCFFTDTEVKKMERVEKWT' A
#
# COMPACT_ATOMS: atom_id res chain seq x y z
N MET A 1 7.61 6.66 2.68
CA MET A 1 6.27 6.88 2.06
C MET A 1 5.60 8.07 2.71
N LYS A 2 4.83 8.77 1.94
CA LYS A 2 4.05 9.92 2.43
C LYS A 2 2.57 9.67 2.17
N LYS A 3 1.72 10.23 3.00
CA LYS A 3 0.28 10.19 2.80
C LYS A 3 -0.06 10.65 1.38
N GLY A 4 -0.85 9.86 0.68
CA GLY A 4 -1.24 10.15 -0.70
C GLY A 4 -0.37 9.50 -1.76
N ASP A 5 0.75 8.90 -1.38
CA ASP A 5 1.58 8.16 -2.33
C ASP A 5 0.81 6.95 -2.84
N LYS A 6 0.94 6.69 -4.12
CA LYS A 6 0.22 5.60 -4.78
C LYS A 6 1.17 4.49 -5.17
N PHE A 7 0.67 3.27 -5.03
CA PHE A 7 1.43 2.05 -5.33
C PHE A 7 0.53 1.08 -6.09
N ILE A 8 1.17 0.17 -6.80
CA ILE A 8 0.48 -0.94 -7.45
C ILE A 8 0.73 -2.21 -6.64
N HIS A 9 -0.35 -2.80 -6.17
CA HIS A 9 -0.31 -4.08 -5.49
C HIS A 9 -0.71 -5.18 -6.45
N THR A 10 0.07 -6.26 -6.50
CA THR A 10 -0.24 -7.44 -7.28
C THR A 10 -0.67 -8.52 -6.31
N ASP A 11 -1.90 -9.03 -6.47
CA ASP A 11 -2.40 -10.07 -5.59
C ASP A 11 -1.87 -11.47 -6.00
N ILE A 12 -2.28 -12.47 -5.24
CA ILE A 12 -1.78 -13.83 -5.42
C ILE A 12 -2.18 -14.43 -6.77
N ILE A 13 -3.26 -13.95 -7.36
CA ILE A 13 -3.71 -14.44 -8.68
C ILE A 13 -3.22 -13.54 -9.82
N GLY A 14 -2.36 -12.59 -9.51
CA GLY A 14 -1.72 -11.75 -10.51
C GLY A 14 -2.49 -10.50 -10.90
N ARG A 15 -3.60 -10.20 -10.23
CA ARG A 15 -4.32 -8.96 -10.51
C ARG A 15 -3.61 -7.78 -9.87
N LYS A 16 -3.58 -6.68 -10.61
CA LYS A 16 -2.93 -5.45 -10.14
C LYS A 16 -3.98 -4.39 -9.86
N TYR A 17 -3.83 -3.71 -8.73
CA TYR A 17 -4.67 -2.56 -8.43
C TYR A 17 -3.89 -1.48 -7.72
N GLU A 18 -4.36 -0.26 -7.90
CA GLU A 18 -3.75 0.90 -7.30
C GLU A 18 -4.25 1.06 -5.86
N VAL A 19 -3.31 1.30 -4.95
CA VAL A 19 -3.62 1.59 -3.55
C VAL A 19 -2.93 2.90 -3.18
N THR A 20 -3.56 3.65 -2.29
CA THR A 20 -3.06 4.95 -1.85
C THR A 20 -2.72 4.88 -0.36
N TYR A 21 -1.52 5.31 0.01
CA TYR A 21 -1.08 5.29 1.39
C TYR A 21 -1.87 6.33 2.21
N THR A 22 -2.41 5.89 3.35
CA THR A 22 -3.22 6.76 4.21
C THR A 22 -2.41 7.59 5.18
N GLY A 23 -1.13 7.26 5.36
CA GLY A 23 -0.28 7.91 6.35
C GLY A 23 -0.34 7.24 7.71
N THR A 24 -1.11 6.17 7.85
CA THR A 24 -1.24 5.43 9.10
C THR A 24 -0.37 4.19 9.10
N ARG A 25 0.24 3.94 10.23
CA ARG A 25 1.19 2.86 10.41
C ARG A 25 1.03 2.30 11.81
N ARG A 26 1.08 0.97 11.95
CA ARG A 26 0.96 0.30 13.25
C ARG A 26 2.02 -0.75 13.41
N ILE A 27 2.49 -0.91 14.64
CA ILE A 27 3.43 -1.98 14.99
C ILE A 27 2.71 -2.91 15.97
N VAL A 28 2.59 -4.17 15.59
CA VAL A 28 1.95 -5.21 16.42
C VAL A 28 2.91 -6.38 16.51
N LYS A 29 3.33 -6.74 17.73
CA LYS A 29 4.24 -7.87 17.97
C LYS A 29 5.47 -7.84 17.06
N ASP A 30 6.12 -6.71 16.97
CA ASP A 30 7.31 -6.48 16.15
C ASP A 30 7.06 -6.54 14.63
N CYS A 31 5.80 -6.63 14.23
CA CYS A 31 5.42 -6.53 12.82
C CYS A 31 4.87 -5.15 12.53
N GLU A 32 5.39 -4.53 11.50
CA GLU A 32 4.97 -3.20 11.08
C GLU A 32 3.96 -3.33 9.94
N PHE A 33 2.81 -2.68 10.12
CA PHE A 33 1.74 -2.66 9.12
C PHE A 33 1.51 -1.23 8.66
N GLU A 34 1.36 -1.06 7.37
CA GLU A 34 1.05 0.23 6.77
C GLU A 34 -0.30 0.14 6.08
N PHE A 35 -1.10 1.20 6.22
CA PHE A 35 -2.50 1.21 5.80
C PHE A 35 -2.69 2.00 4.51
N PHE A 36 -3.50 1.43 3.64
CA PHE A 36 -3.77 1.99 2.32
C PHE A 36 -5.28 1.95 2.07
N VAL A 37 -5.72 2.68 1.06
CA VAL A 37 -7.08 2.56 0.53
C VAL A 37 -6.97 2.20 -0.95
N ASP A 38 -7.86 1.32 -1.39
CA ASP A 38 -7.90 0.93 -2.80
C ASP A 38 -8.72 1.94 -3.62
N ASP A 39 -8.88 1.65 -4.90
CA ASP A 39 -9.60 2.52 -5.83
C ASP A 39 -11.11 2.59 -5.54
N LYS A 40 -11.61 1.66 -4.73
CA LYS A 40 -13.02 1.66 -4.29
C LYS A 40 -13.21 2.37 -2.96
N GLY A 41 -12.13 2.81 -2.32
CA GLY A 41 -12.17 3.44 -1.02
C GLY A 41 -12.14 2.48 0.16
N ASP A 42 -11.92 1.19 -0.09
CA ASP A 42 -11.82 0.20 0.97
C ASP A 42 -10.44 0.23 1.61
N SER A 43 -10.41 0.10 2.93
CA SER A 43 -9.16 0.05 3.67
C SER A 43 -8.47 -1.29 3.51
N CYS A 44 -7.16 -1.25 3.34
CA CYS A 44 -6.34 -2.44 3.32
C CYS A 44 -5.03 -2.15 4.04
N PHE A 45 -4.32 -3.19 4.42
CA PHE A 45 -3.03 -3.02 5.09
C PHE A 45 -2.05 -4.07 4.58
N PHE A 46 -0.79 -3.71 4.61
CA PHE A 46 0.29 -4.58 4.14
C PHE A 46 1.47 -4.48 5.09
N THR A 47 2.21 -5.59 5.18
CA THR A 47 3.44 -5.60 5.97
C THR A 47 4.53 -4.82 5.23
N ASP A 48 5.56 -4.44 5.97
CA ASP A 48 6.71 -3.76 5.40
C ASP A 48 7.32 -4.54 4.23
N THR A 49 7.41 -5.86 4.36
CA THR A 49 7.95 -6.72 3.30
C THR A 49 7.10 -6.65 2.04
N GLU A 50 5.78 -6.66 2.19
CA GLU A 50 4.88 -6.56 1.05
C GLU A 50 4.94 -5.19 0.39
N VAL A 51 5.04 -4.14 1.20
CA VAL A 51 5.16 -2.78 0.69
C VAL A 51 6.41 -2.62 -0.18
N LYS A 52 7.51 -3.23 0.23
CA LYS A 52 8.75 -3.17 -0.54
C LYS A 52 8.65 -3.83 -1.90
N LYS A 53 7.71 -4.75 -2.07
CA LYS A 53 7.48 -5.44 -3.34
C LYS A 53 6.52 -4.69 -4.26
N MET A 54 5.83 -3.69 -3.75
CA MET A 54 4.90 -2.92 -4.56
C MET A 54 5.64 -1.95 -5.48
N GLU A 55 5.06 -1.71 -6.65
CA GLU A 55 5.55 -0.69 -7.56
C GLU A 55 5.01 0.66 -7.14
N ARG A 56 5.89 1.62 -7.03
CA ARG A 56 5.46 2.99 -6.74
C ARG A 56 4.98 3.66 -8.01
N VAL A 57 3.81 4.27 -7.94
CA VAL A 57 3.27 5.03 -9.06
C VAL A 57 3.81 6.45 -8.94
N GLU A 58 4.62 6.84 -9.90
CA GLU A 58 5.12 8.21 -9.98
C GLU A 58 4.25 8.99 -10.93
N LYS A 59 3.72 10.09 -10.45
CA LYS A 59 2.94 10.99 -11.28
C LYS A 59 3.82 12.14 -11.73
N TRP A 60 3.94 12.28 -13.01
CA TRP A 60 4.59 13.43 -13.60
C TRP A 60 3.54 14.49 -13.88
N THR A 61 3.75 15.63 -13.32
CA THR A 61 2.90 16.78 -13.62
C THR A 61 3.70 17.82 -14.37
#